data_cc95cc5154ef9f26d3405b5961eaca64
#
_entry.id   cc95cc5154ef9f26d3405b5961eaca64
#
_cell.length_a   1.000
_cell.length_b   1.000
_cell.length_c   1.000
_cell.angle_alpha   90.00
_cell.angle_beta   90.00
_cell.angle_gamma   90.00
#
_symmetry.space_group_name_H-M   'P 1'
#
loop_
_entity.id
_entity.type
_entity.pdbx_description
1 polymer ?
#
loop_
_entity_poly.entity_id
_entity_poly.type
_entity_poly.pdbx_seq_one_letter_code
_entity_poly.pdbx_strand_id
1 'polypeptide(L)'
;MPMHVSRDSFEDLVRDAISSLPAEFITKMGNVSIIVADKATPDQMAENGLGPHETLYGLYDGVPLPERGSYVPPLPDVITIFQQPIEHESNSLDELEQQVHLTVVHEVAHYFGFSDRELEKWGLG
;
A
#
# COMPACT_ATOMS: atom_id res chain seq x y z
N MET A 1 5.41 22.38 -5.22
CA MET A 1 4.11 22.43 -4.52
C MET A 1 3.50 21.06 -4.41
N PRO A 2 2.98 20.68 -3.26
CA PRO A 2 2.27 19.40 -3.13
C PRO A 2 1.10 19.30 -4.08
N MET A 3 0.82 18.10 -4.57
CA MET A 3 -0.32 17.83 -5.43
C MET A 3 -1.55 17.50 -4.60
N HIS A 4 -2.70 18.00 -5.06
CA HIS A 4 -3.99 17.64 -4.47
C HIS A 4 -4.92 17.20 -5.58
N VAL A 5 -5.53 16.03 -5.41
CA VAL A 5 -6.53 15.51 -6.34
C VAL A 5 -7.77 15.10 -5.54
N SER A 6 -8.89 14.90 -6.22
CA SER A 6 -10.08 14.39 -5.55
C SER A 6 -9.84 12.95 -5.07
N ARG A 7 -10.65 12.50 -4.11
CA ARG A 7 -10.61 11.11 -3.66
C ARG A 7 -10.86 10.16 -4.82
N ASP A 8 -11.83 10.47 -5.68
CA ASP A 8 -12.14 9.64 -6.84
C ASP A 8 -10.96 9.52 -7.80
N SER A 9 -10.29 10.65 -8.07
CA SER A 9 -9.09 10.64 -8.92
C SER A 9 -7.97 9.83 -8.29
N PHE A 10 -7.78 9.97 -6.99
CA PHE A 10 -6.76 9.20 -6.27
C PHE A 10 -7.06 7.71 -6.30
N GLU A 11 -8.32 7.33 -6.10
CA GLU A 11 -8.74 5.92 -6.19
C GLU A 11 -8.52 5.35 -7.59
N ASP A 12 -8.70 6.16 -8.64
CA ASP A 12 -8.40 5.75 -10.01
C ASP A 12 -6.90 5.46 -10.18
N LEU A 13 -6.03 6.28 -9.60
CA LEU A 13 -4.58 6.04 -9.62
C LEU A 13 -4.22 4.74 -8.92
N VAL A 14 -4.87 4.45 -7.81
CA VAL A 14 -4.66 3.18 -7.08
C VAL A 14 -5.11 2.00 -7.94
N ARG A 15 -6.27 2.08 -8.58
CA ARG A 15 -6.76 1.03 -9.49
C ARG A 15 -5.80 0.80 -10.65
N ASP A 16 -5.32 1.88 -11.25
CA ASP A 16 -4.36 1.79 -12.35
C ASP A 16 -3.06 1.11 -11.91
N ALA A 17 -2.58 1.44 -10.71
CA ALA A 17 -1.39 0.82 -10.16
C ALA A 17 -1.58 -0.69 -9.98
N ILE A 18 -2.74 -1.11 -9.46
CA ILE A 18 -3.07 -2.52 -9.29
C ILE A 18 -3.13 -3.22 -10.66
N SER A 19 -3.79 -2.59 -11.63
CA SER A 19 -3.93 -3.15 -12.98
C SER A 19 -2.59 -3.31 -13.71
N SER A 20 -1.58 -2.54 -13.30
CA SER A 20 -0.25 -2.61 -13.90
C SER A 20 0.61 -3.74 -13.33
N LEU A 21 0.16 -4.40 -12.27
CA LEU A 21 0.88 -5.54 -11.69
C LEU A 21 0.86 -6.71 -12.68
N PRO A 22 1.89 -7.58 -12.64
CA PRO A 22 1.87 -8.80 -13.45
C PRO A 22 0.60 -9.62 -13.18
N ALA A 23 0.01 -10.16 -14.24
CA ALA A 23 -1.24 -10.90 -14.15
C ALA A 23 -1.19 -12.05 -13.15
N GLU A 24 -0.04 -12.71 -13.01
CA GLU A 24 0.13 -13.80 -12.04
C GLU A 24 -0.06 -13.33 -10.60
N PHE A 25 0.36 -12.12 -10.27
CA PHE A 25 0.16 -11.56 -8.94
C PHE A 25 -1.31 -11.21 -8.71
N ILE A 26 -1.96 -10.61 -9.69
CA ILE A 26 -3.38 -10.27 -9.60
C ILE A 26 -4.21 -11.54 -9.39
N THR A 27 -3.91 -12.59 -10.14
CA THR A 27 -4.61 -13.87 -10.04
C THR A 27 -4.42 -14.52 -8.66
N LYS A 28 -3.23 -14.40 -8.09
CA LYS A 28 -2.91 -14.99 -6.78
C LYS A 28 -3.38 -14.14 -5.61
N MET A 29 -3.71 -12.87 -5.84
CA MET A 29 -4.29 -12.03 -4.81
C MET A 29 -5.72 -12.51 -4.55
N GLY A 30 -5.92 -13.13 -3.40
CA GLY A 30 -7.22 -13.66 -3.05
C GLY A 30 -8.15 -12.60 -2.49
N ASN A 31 -8.69 -12.86 -1.31
CA ASN A 31 -9.65 -11.96 -0.67
C ASN A 31 -8.93 -10.77 0.00
N VAL A 32 -8.53 -9.80 -0.82
CA VAL A 32 -7.84 -8.60 -0.38
C VAL A 32 -8.67 -7.38 -0.76
N SER A 33 -8.95 -6.52 0.22
CA SER A 33 -9.58 -5.22 -0.02
C SER A 33 -8.51 -4.15 -0.07
N ILE A 34 -8.59 -3.28 -1.06
CA ILE A 34 -7.67 -2.14 -1.17
C ILE A 34 -8.49 -0.87 -1.02
N ILE A 35 -8.17 -0.10 0.00
CA ILE A 35 -8.93 1.12 0.35
C ILE A 35 -8.00 2.33 0.42
N VAL A 36 -8.59 3.50 0.28
CA VAL A 36 -7.88 4.77 0.42
C VAL A 36 -8.40 5.46 1.68
N ALA A 37 -7.47 5.98 2.47
CA ALA A 37 -7.78 6.79 3.64
C ALA A 37 -6.98 8.09 3.58
N ASP A 38 -7.33 9.07 4.41
CA ASP A 38 -6.64 10.35 4.42
C ASP A 38 -5.22 10.22 4.95
N LYS A 39 -5.07 9.69 6.15
CA LYS A 39 -3.77 9.47 6.80
C LYS A 39 -3.90 8.39 7.85
N ALA A 40 -2.77 7.83 8.28
CA ALA A 40 -2.76 6.83 9.35
C ALA A 40 -3.23 7.44 10.67
N THR A 41 -3.96 6.64 11.43
CA THR A 41 -4.37 7.02 12.78
C THR A 41 -3.17 6.93 13.73
N PRO A 42 -3.21 7.63 14.89
CA PRO A 42 -2.17 7.46 15.91
C PRO A 42 -1.97 6.00 16.32
N ASP A 43 -3.07 5.24 16.43
CA ASP A 43 -2.99 3.82 16.78
C ASP A 43 -2.27 3.01 15.71
N GLN A 44 -2.58 3.25 14.43
CA GLN A 44 -1.88 2.59 13.32
C GLN A 44 -0.40 2.92 13.31
N MET A 45 -0.04 4.17 13.57
CA MET A 45 1.36 4.58 13.67
C MET A 45 2.06 3.84 14.81
N ALA A 46 1.46 3.82 15.99
CA ALA A 46 2.03 3.15 17.17
C ALA A 46 2.19 1.65 16.95
N GLU A 47 1.19 0.99 16.37
CA GLU A 47 1.21 -0.45 16.09
C GLU A 47 2.34 -0.83 15.12
N ASN A 48 2.76 0.11 14.28
CA ASN A 48 3.83 -0.11 13.31
C ASN A 48 5.19 0.44 13.79
N GLY A 49 5.28 0.82 15.07
CA GLY A 49 6.53 1.28 15.66
C GLY A 49 6.96 2.67 15.19
N LEU A 50 6.03 3.47 14.70
CA LEU A 50 6.31 4.80 14.16
C LEU A 50 5.98 5.89 15.17
N GLY A 51 6.86 6.89 15.24
CA GLY A 51 6.64 8.06 16.07
C GLY A 51 5.77 9.10 15.38
N PRO A 52 5.40 10.17 16.12
CA PRO A 52 4.47 11.18 15.60
C PRO A 52 5.03 12.01 14.43
N HIS A 53 6.33 11.99 14.20
CA HIS A 53 6.99 12.74 13.13
C HIS A 53 7.34 11.87 11.92
N GLU A 54 7.03 10.58 12.00
CA GLU A 54 7.27 9.67 10.90
C GLU A 54 6.05 9.60 9.99
N THR A 55 6.22 9.10 8.76
CA THR A 55 5.17 9.08 7.76
C THR A 55 4.88 7.64 7.33
N LEU A 56 3.60 7.32 7.21
CA LEU A 56 3.15 6.03 6.70
C LEU A 56 2.35 6.28 5.43
N TYR A 57 2.82 5.74 4.30
CA TYR A 57 2.18 5.92 2.99
C TYR A 57 1.17 4.84 2.67
N GLY A 58 1.35 3.66 3.22
CA GLY A 58 0.45 2.53 3.05
C GLY A 58 0.60 1.55 4.19
N LEU A 59 -0.36 0.64 4.32
CA LEU A 59 -0.38 -0.34 5.39
C LEU A 59 -1.08 -1.60 4.92
N TYR A 60 -0.43 -2.75 5.11
CA TYR A 60 -1.04 -4.05 4.91
C TYR A 60 -1.46 -4.63 6.27
N ASP A 61 -2.74 -4.98 6.41
CA ASP A 61 -3.28 -5.65 7.58
C ASP A 61 -3.79 -7.02 7.18
N GLY A 62 -3.23 -8.08 7.76
CA GLY A 62 -3.66 -9.44 7.46
C GLY A 62 -2.60 -10.46 7.82
N VAL A 63 -2.78 -11.66 7.31
CA VAL A 63 -1.80 -12.75 7.45
C VAL A 63 -1.16 -13.01 6.09
N PRO A 64 0.13 -12.72 5.91
CA PRO A 64 0.80 -12.94 4.62
C PRO A 64 0.63 -14.37 4.11
N LEU A 65 0.47 -14.52 2.79
CA LEU A 65 0.19 -15.83 2.17
C LEU A 65 1.09 -16.97 2.64
N PRO A 66 2.42 -16.80 2.68
CA PRO A 66 3.30 -17.89 3.09
C PRO A 66 3.08 -18.36 4.52
N GLU A 67 2.53 -17.51 5.38
CA GLU A 67 2.34 -17.81 6.79
C GLU A 67 1.00 -18.50 7.08
N ARG A 68 0.10 -18.58 6.08
CA ARG A 68 -1.23 -19.15 6.26
C ARG A 68 -1.24 -20.68 6.27
N GLY A 69 -0.36 -21.31 5.50
CA GLY A 69 -0.49 -22.75 5.27
C GLY A 69 -1.86 -23.07 4.71
N SER A 70 -2.61 -23.93 5.42
CA SER A 70 -4.00 -24.26 5.06
C SER A 70 -5.02 -23.38 5.79
N TYR A 71 -4.57 -22.42 6.60
CA TYR A 71 -5.46 -21.54 7.35
C TYR A 71 -6.11 -20.50 6.44
N VAL A 72 -7.43 -20.35 6.58
CA VAL A 72 -8.21 -19.35 5.88
C VAL A 72 -8.64 -18.29 6.90
N PRO A 73 -8.11 -17.07 6.84
CA PRO A 73 -8.50 -16.02 7.78
C PRO A 73 -10.00 -15.73 7.73
N PRO A 74 -10.66 -15.48 8.88
CA PRO A 74 -12.09 -15.18 8.90
C PRO A 74 -12.44 -13.83 8.28
N LEU A 75 -11.50 -12.91 8.22
CA LEU A 75 -11.68 -11.58 7.63
C LEU A 75 -10.73 -11.42 6.44
N PRO A 76 -11.14 -10.66 5.41
CA PRO A 76 -10.25 -10.37 4.28
C PRO A 76 -9.07 -9.54 4.73
N ASP A 77 -7.95 -9.69 4.06
CA ASP A 77 -6.80 -8.81 4.24
C ASP A 77 -7.14 -7.43 3.70
N VAL A 78 -6.54 -6.41 4.28
CA VAL A 78 -6.78 -5.02 3.87
C VAL A 78 -5.46 -4.33 3.58
N ILE A 79 -5.38 -3.69 2.42
CA ILE A 79 -4.30 -2.78 2.09
C ILE A 79 -4.89 -1.37 2.10
N THR A 80 -4.32 -0.48 2.90
CA THR A 80 -4.73 0.91 2.98
C THR A 80 -3.68 1.79 2.36
N ILE A 81 -4.08 2.68 1.46
CA ILE A 81 -3.19 3.66 0.82
C ILE A 81 -3.58 5.03 1.37
N PHE A 82 -2.62 5.77 1.93
CA PHE A 82 -2.88 7.03 2.60
C PHE A 82 -2.65 8.20 1.64
N GLN A 83 -3.73 8.86 1.27
CA GLN A 83 -3.75 9.89 0.24
C GLN A 83 -2.94 11.13 0.60
N GLN A 84 -3.15 11.70 1.79
CA GLN A 84 -2.52 12.97 2.17
C GLN A 84 -0.99 12.92 2.20
N PRO A 85 -0.35 11.93 2.84
CA PRO A 85 1.11 11.87 2.83
C PRO A 85 1.70 11.70 1.43
N ILE A 86 1.04 10.92 0.58
CA ILE A 86 1.53 10.70 -0.79
C ILE A 86 1.41 12.00 -1.60
N GLU A 87 0.27 12.70 -1.49
CA GLU A 87 0.10 14.00 -2.13
C GLU A 87 1.13 15.02 -1.66
N HIS A 88 1.39 15.04 -0.36
CA HIS A 88 2.33 15.98 0.25
C HIS A 88 3.75 15.82 -0.31
N GLU A 89 4.16 14.57 -0.58
CA GLU A 89 5.49 14.27 -1.11
C GLU A 89 5.59 14.40 -2.64
N SER A 90 4.48 14.65 -3.32
CA SER A 90 4.44 14.70 -4.78
C SER A 90 4.28 16.14 -5.27
N ASN A 91 5.13 16.57 -6.20
CA ASN A 91 5.14 17.93 -6.73
C ASN A 91 4.53 18.04 -8.12
N SER A 92 4.17 16.91 -8.72
CA SER A 92 3.54 16.85 -10.04
C SER A 92 2.63 15.64 -10.11
N LEU A 93 1.78 15.60 -11.14
CA LEU A 93 0.91 14.45 -11.37
C LEU A 93 1.73 13.18 -11.64
N ASP A 94 2.81 13.32 -12.40
CA ASP A 94 3.70 12.18 -12.69
C ASP A 94 4.32 11.62 -11.42
N GLU A 95 4.78 12.49 -10.51
CA GLU A 95 5.33 12.07 -9.22
C GLU A 95 4.26 11.40 -8.37
N LEU A 96 3.04 11.94 -8.38
CA LEU A 96 1.92 11.37 -7.64
C LEU A 96 1.63 9.94 -8.13
N GLU A 97 1.55 9.73 -9.43
CA GLU A 97 1.34 8.41 -10.02
C GLU A 97 2.45 7.43 -9.62
N GLN A 98 3.70 7.88 -9.67
CA GLN A 98 4.85 7.06 -9.28
C GLN A 98 4.79 6.68 -7.81
N GLN A 99 4.47 7.62 -6.93
CA GLN A 99 4.39 7.36 -5.50
C GLN A 99 3.24 6.40 -5.16
N VAL A 100 2.10 6.57 -5.81
CA VAL A 100 0.97 5.64 -5.65
C VAL A 100 1.38 4.24 -6.10
N HIS A 101 2.00 4.14 -7.27
CA HIS A 101 2.45 2.85 -7.80
C HIS A 101 3.43 2.15 -6.86
N LEU A 102 4.46 2.87 -6.40
CA LEU A 102 5.46 2.31 -5.48
C LEU A 102 4.82 1.85 -4.17
N THR A 103 3.89 2.63 -3.64
CA THR A 103 3.21 2.28 -2.39
C THR A 103 2.36 1.03 -2.56
N VAL A 104 1.60 0.93 -3.66
CA VAL A 104 0.79 -0.25 -3.97
C VAL A 104 1.67 -1.48 -4.10
N VAL A 105 2.75 -1.39 -4.88
CA VAL A 105 3.69 -2.52 -5.06
C VAL A 105 4.27 -2.97 -3.72
N HIS A 106 4.64 -2.01 -2.88
CA HIS A 106 5.23 -2.29 -1.57
C HIS A 106 4.25 -3.08 -0.68
N GLU A 107 3.00 -2.64 -0.58
CA GLU A 107 2.02 -3.30 0.26
C GLU A 107 1.56 -4.65 -0.30
N VAL A 108 1.44 -4.77 -1.61
CA VAL A 108 1.15 -6.05 -2.27
C VAL A 108 2.28 -7.05 -2.02
N ALA A 109 3.52 -6.57 -2.04
CA ALA A 109 4.67 -7.42 -1.74
C ALA A 109 4.62 -7.95 -0.30
N HIS A 110 4.18 -7.13 0.67
CA HIS A 110 3.95 -7.60 2.04
C HIS A 110 2.89 -8.70 2.09
N TYR A 111 1.82 -8.56 1.33
CA TYR A 111 0.79 -9.60 1.21
C TYR A 111 1.39 -10.93 0.74
N PHE A 112 2.34 -10.89 -0.19
CA PHE A 112 3.03 -12.08 -0.68
C PHE A 112 4.16 -12.56 0.24
N GLY A 113 4.37 -11.88 1.36
CA GLY A 113 5.31 -12.31 2.38
C GLY A 113 6.72 -11.75 2.24
N PHE A 114 6.95 -10.79 1.35
CA PHE A 114 8.25 -10.16 1.23
C PHE A 114 8.45 -9.13 2.34
N SER A 115 9.61 -9.15 2.98
CA SER A 115 9.97 -8.18 4.01
C SER A 115 10.49 -6.90 3.40
N ASP A 116 10.51 -5.81 4.19
CA ASP A 116 11.12 -4.55 3.78
C ASP A 116 12.58 -4.73 3.35
N ARG A 117 13.30 -5.58 4.06
CA ARG A 117 14.70 -5.87 3.74
C ARG A 117 14.85 -6.51 2.36
N GLU A 118 13.96 -7.42 2.00
CA GLU A 118 13.95 -8.04 0.68
C GLU A 118 13.61 -7.02 -0.40
N LEU A 119 12.65 -6.14 -0.14
CA LEU A 119 12.26 -5.08 -1.06
C LEU A 119 13.40 -4.09 -1.30
N GLU A 120 14.12 -3.69 -0.25
CA GLU A 120 15.29 -2.83 -0.37
C GLU A 120 16.36 -3.49 -1.25
N LYS A 121 16.60 -4.78 -1.05
CA LYS A 121 17.58 -5.54 -1.82
C LYS A 121 17.26 -5.53 -3.31
N TRP A 122 15.98 -5.47 -3.67
CA TRP A 122 15.53 -5.44 -5.07
C TRP A 122 15.28 -4.02 -5.59
N GLY A 123 15.60 -3.00 -4.80
CA GLY A 123 15.40 -1.61 -5.18
C GLY A 123 13.94 -1.15 -5.13
N LEU A 124 13.10 -1.85 -4.39
CA LEU A 124 11.67 -1.55 -4.27
C LEU A 124 11.29 -1.00 -2.89
N GLY A 125 12.25 -0.86 -2.03
CA GLY A 125 12.02 -0.37 -0.68
C GLY A 125 11.99 1.13 -0.55
#